data_aad94a354903209c9e5b8a8c05824d79
#
_entry.id   aad94a354903209c9e5b8a8c05824d79
#
_cell.length_a   1.000
_cell.length_b   1.000
_cell.length_c   1.000
_cell.angle_alpha   90.00
_cell.angle_beta   90.00
_cell.angle_gamma   90.00
#
_symmetry.space_group_name_H-M   'P 1'
#
loop_
_entity.id
_entity.type
_entity.pdbx_description
1 polymer ?
#
loop_
_entity_poly.entity_id
_entity_poly.type
_entity_poly.pdbx_seq_one_letter_code
_entity_poly.pdbx_strand_id
1 'polypeptide(L)'
;MSRAVLYIIFVVITITSCKKDVVIIPNNNAPIYSEIPTILLENYVNRLYIDLIGREPLDDEMSSDVRFLRDNDVSFQSRDSLIFKLQFDTVFIPGDSSYKIAYFHRIYEMVKVRLIEGVSNSHIQTVMNTRYNRYVNDSLGGNLISAHENLMKYYRFKDVISSESAYYNGLINIKEMHRRMINNPIYDNINMNTFNFVNAAFDNLLFRFPTQYEFNNSYAMIEDEQPYSVLGSSGTNKEDFINIICNTREFYEGIIHWTYLTLLARVPTTTETDFLMNDFYISCDFLKLQRYVMQTDEYAHF
;
A
#
# COMPACT_ATOMS: atom_id res chain seq x y z
N MET A 1 -56.30 -26.44 13.04
CA MET A 1 -55.93 -25.29 12.18
C MET A 1 -55.65 -25.80 10.77
N SER A 2 -56.36 -25.27 9.76
CA SER A 2 -56.16 -25.74 8.38
C SER A 2 -54.79 -25.26 7.85
N ARG A 3 -54.17 -26.05 6.95
CA ARG A 3 -52.88 -25.68 6.31
C ARG A 3 -52.91 -24.28 5.67
N ALA A 4 -54.07 -23.82 5.20
CA ALA A 4 -54.29 -22.50 4.64
C ALA A 4 -54.07 -21.37 5.68
N VAL A 5 -54.49 -21.54 6.94
CA VAL A 5 -54.30 -20.57 8.03
C VAL A 5 -52.82 -20.44 8.39
N LEU A 6 -52.09 -21.56 8.33
CA LEU A 6 -50.63 -21.55 8.59
C LEU A 6 -49.85 -20.78 7.52
N TYR A 7 -50.22 -20.90 6.24
CA TYR A 7 -49.63 -20.14 5.13
C TYR A 7 -49.93 -18.64 5.21
N ILE A 8 -51.15 -18.27 5.61
CA ILE A 8 -51.50 -16.86 5.77
C ILE A 8 -50.70 -16.21 6.91
N ILE A 9 -50.49 -16.90 8.03
CA ILE A 9 -49.69 -16.44 9.15
C ILE A 9 -48.21 -16.27 8.71
N PHE A 10 -47.69 -17.22 7.91
CA PHE A 10 -46.29 -17.13 7.42
C PHE A 10 -46.08 -15.96 6.43
N VAL A 11 -47.03 -15.70 5.56
CA VAL A 11 -46.98 -14.57 4.62
C VAL A 11 -47.10 -13.23 5.34
N VAL A 12 -47.90 -13.12 6.40
CA VAL A 12 -48.06 -11.89 7.18
C VAL A 12 -46.75 -11.56 7.97
N ILE A 13 -46.03 -12.59 8.43
CA ILE A 13 -44.75 -12.38 9.14
C ILE A 13 -43.63 -11.90 8.20
N THR A 14 -43.67 -12.28 6.91
CA THR A 14 -42.65 -11.87 5.94
C THR A 14 -42.78 -10.43 5.44
N ILE A 15 -43.93 -9.79 5.62
CA ILE A 15 -44.15 -8.39 5.21
C ILE A 15 -43.88 -7.37 6.33
N THR A 16 -43.56 -7.79 7.56
CA THR A 16 -42.99 -6.92 8.59
C THR A 16 -41.50 -6.77 8.39
N SER A 17 -41.04 -6.39 7.18
CA SER A 17 -39.69 -5.91 6.92
C SER A 17 -39.52 -4.67 7.76
N CYS A 18 -38.54 -4.70 8.68
CA CYS A 18 -38.11 -3.53 9.44
C CYS A 18 -37.83 -2.39 8.47
N LYS A 19 -38.74 -1.40 8.40
CA LYS A 19 -38.39 -0.10 7.84
C LYS A 19 -37.31 0.47 8.76
N LYS A 20 -36.12 0.61 8.23
CA LYS A 20 -35.09 1.38 8.90
C LYS A 20 -35.59 2.81 8.94
N ASP A 21 -36.08 3.25 10.09
CA ASP A 21 -36.46 4.64 10.29
C ASP A 21 -35.19 5.48 10.10
N VAL A 22 -35.14 6.20 8.99
CA VAL A 22 -34.12 7.20 8.78
C VAL A 22 -34.43 8.36 9.72
N VAL A 23 -33.76 8.40 10.85
CA VAL A 23 -33.83 9.54 11.76
C VAL A 23 -33.09 10.69 11.07
N ILE A 24 -33.85 11.58 10.44
CA ILE A 24 -33.30 12.84 9.93
C ILE A 24 -33.11 13.75 11.16
N ILE A 25 -31.86 13.96 11.54
CA ILE A 25 -31.50 14.94 12.57
C ILE A 25 -31.54 16.31 11.87
N PRO A 26 -32.52 17.17 12.17
CA PRO A 26 -32.57 18.51 11.58
C PRO A 26 -31.33 19.32 12.00
N ASN A 27 -30.78 20.08 11.08
CA ASN A 27 -29.56 20.87 11.25
C ASN A 27 -28.24 20.07 11.45
N ASN A 28 -28.22 18.81 11.05
CA ASN A 28 -26.97 18.04 11.00
C ASN A 28 -26.15 18.47 9.77
N ASN A 29 -25.78 19.73 9.75
CA ASN A 29 -24.82 20.25 8.78
C ASN A 29 -23.42 19.97 9.30
N ALA A 30 -22.48 19.70 8.41
CA ALA A 30 -21.06 19.66 8.77
C ALA A 30 -20.69 20.99 9.43
N PRO A 31 -19.93 21.00 10.54
CA PRO A 31 -19.52 22.24 11.18
C PRO A 31 -18.74 23.12 10.19
N ILE A 32 -18.92 24.43 10.28
CA ILE A 32 -18.10 25.38 9.54
C ILE A 32 -16.65 25.16 10.01
N TYR A 33 -15.69 25.05 9.11
CA TYR A 33 -14.29 24.72 9.45
C TYR A 33 -13.67 25.65 10.50
N SER A 34 -14.09 26.91 10.56
CA SER A 34 -13.69 27.84 11.63
C SER A 34 -14.22 27.47 13.02
N GLU A 35 -15.25 26.62 13.12
CA GLU A 35 -15.87 26.18 14.36
C GLU A 35 -15.39 24.79 14.82
N ILE A 36 -14.47 24.16 14.07
CA ILE A 36 -13.93 22.85 14.46
C ILE A 36 -13.21 22.96 15.81
N PRO A 37 -13.59 22.14 16.82
CA PRO A 37 -12.93 22.14 18.12
C PRO A 37 -11.42 21.87 17.99
N THR A 38 -10.62 22.53 18.82
CA THR A 38 -9.15 22.39 18.81
C THR A 38 -8.72 20.93 18.95
N ILE A 39 -9.40 20.16 19.79
CA ILE A 39 -9.10 18.73 19.99
C ILE A 39 -9.21 17.91 18.71
N LEU A 40 -10.13 18.22 17.79
CA LEU A 40 -10.23 17.53 16.51
C LEU A 40 -9.08 17.91 15.58
N LEU A 41 -8.63 19.16 15.61
CA LEU A 41 -7.44 19.60 14.86
C LEU A 41 -6.17 18.93 15.40
N GLU A 42 -6.02 18.85 16.73
CA GLU A 42 -4.91 18.15 17.37
C GLU A 42 -4.91 16.65 17.00
N ASN A 43 -6.08 16.01 17.02
CA ASN A 43 -6.22 14.61 16.59
C ASN A 43 -5.85 14.44 15.12
N TYR A 44 -6.27 15.34 14.23
CA TYR A 44 -5.92 15.30 12.82
C TYR A 44 -4.40 15.47 12.61
N VAL A 45 -3.78 16.47 13.24
CA VAL A 45 -2.33 16.69 13.18
C VAL A 45 -1.58 15.46 13.71
N ASN A 46 -1.98 14.95 14.89
CA ASN A 46 -1.36 13.75 15.47
C ASN A 46 -1.44 12.56 14.53
N ARG A 47 -2.61 12.31 13.91
CA ARG A 47 -2.80 11.25 12.95
C ARG A 47 -1.90 11.39 11.71
N LEU A 48 -1.77 12.62 11.16
CA LEU A 48 -0.86 12.89 10.05
C LEU A 48 0.59 12.51 10.39
N TYR A 49 1.07 12.89 11.57
CA TYR A 49 2.43 12.56 11.99
C TYR A 49 2.62 11.05 12.18
N ILE A 50 1.68 10.37 12.84
CA ILE A 50 1.75 8.91 13.02
C ILE A 50 1.75 8.19 11.66
N ASP A 51 0.85 8.57 10.74
CA ASP A 51 0.69 7.88 9.47
C ASP A 51 1.85 8.17 8.49
N LEU A 52 2.33 9.42 8.43
CA LEU A 52 3.38 9.82 7.48
C LEU A 52 4.79 9.70 8.05
N ILE A 53 5.00 10.06 9.31
CA ILE A 53 6.33 10.17 9.93
C ILE A 53 6.63 8.98 10.86
N GLY A 54 5.59 8.31 11.36
CA GLY A 54 5.72 7.14 12.26
C GLY A 54 5.93 7.50 13.73
N ARG A 55 5.72 8.75 14.13
CA ARG A 55 5.75 9.23 15.52
C ARG A 55 4.67 10.27 15.77
N GLU A 56 4.43 10.57 17.03
CA GLU A 56 3.62 11.73 17.43
C GLU A 56 4.37 13.04 17.16
N PRO A 57 3.67 14.16 16.91
CA PRO A 57 4.29 15.47 16.81
C PRO A 57 4.87 15.91 18.17
N LEU A 58 5.94 16.68 18.13
CA LEU A 58 6.46 17.39 19.30
C LEU A 58 5.50 18.54 19.68
N ASP A 59 5.56 19.05 20.90
CA ASP A 59 4.66 20.12 21.39
C ASP A 59 4.69 21.37 20.49
N ASP A 60 5.90 21.76 20.04
CA ASP A 60 6.07 22.90 19.13
C ASP A 60 5.51 22.62 17.72
N GLU A 61 5.67 21.40 17.22
CA GLU A 61 5.10 20.96 15.94
C GLU A 61 3.57 20.98 16.02
N MET A 62 2.98 20.37 17.07
CA MET A 62 1.55 20.35 17.31
C MET A 62 0.98 21.76 17.36
N SER A 63 1.57 22.62 18.21
CA SER A 63 1.10 24.00 18.41
C SER A 63 1.19 24.84 17.12
N SER A 64 2.28 24.66 16.36
CA SER A 64 2.51 25.37 15.10
C SER A 64 1.54 24.93 14.01
N ASP A 65 1.36 23.60 13.84
CA ASP A 65 0.55 23.06 12.75
C ASP A 65 -0.95 23.23 12.99
N VAL A 66 -1.41 23.11 14.24
CA VAL A 66 -2.79 23.45 14.61
C VAL A 66 -3.07 24.94 14.36
N ARG A 67 -2.15 25.84 14.73
CA ARG A 67 -2.28 27.28 14.43
C ARG A 67 -2.31 27.53 12.93
N PHE A 68 -1.40 26.92 12.16
CA PHE A 68 -1.37 27.05 10.70
C PHE A 68 -2.71 26.66 10.07
N LEU A 69 -3.29 25.51 10.48
CA LEU A 69 -4.59 25.08 9.97
C LEU A 69 -5.69 26.08 10.32
N ARG A 70 -5.70 26.57 11.57
CA ARG A 70 -6.69 27.53 12.08
C ARG A 70 -6.64 28.88 11.33
N ASP A 71 -5.43 29.41 11.15
CA ASP A 71 -5.19 30.69 10.47
C ASP A 71 -5.52 30.63 8.96
N ASN A 72 -5.69 29.40 8.41
CA ASN A 72 -6.04 29.16 7.01
C ASN A 72 -7.38 28.43 6.86
N ASP A 73 -8.32 28.65 7.79
CA ASP A 73 -9.71 28.18 7.77
C ASP A 73 -9.86 26.65 7.65
N VAL A 74 -8.83 25.87 8.02
CA VAL A 74 -8.79 24.41 7.89
C VAL A 74 -9.19 23.95 6.47
N SER A 75 -8.91 24.75 5.46
CA SER A 75 -9.25 24.51 4.08
C SER A 75 -8.56 23.28 3.50
N PHE A 76 -9.10 22.71 2.42
CA PHE A 76 -8.43 21.62 1.69
C PHE A 76 -6.99 21.98 1.34
N GLN A 77 -6.75 23.24 0.93
CA GLN A 77 -5.41 23.71 0.56
C GLN A 77 -4.46 23.77 1.76
N SER A 78 -4.91 24.21 2.92
CA SER A 78 -4.06 24.22 4.14
C SER A 78 -3.75 22.81 4.60
N ARG A 79 -4.72 21.91 4.54
CA ARG A 79 -4.49 20.48 4.82
C ARG A 79 -3.50 19.86 3.84
N ASP A 80 -3.65 20.09 2.53
CA ASP A 80 -2.68 19.63 1.51
C ASP A 80 -1.27 20.19 1.77
N SER A 81 -1.18 21.49 2.12
CA SER A 81 0.10 22.13 2.42
C SER A 81 0.79 21.54 3.65
N LEU A 82 0.03 21.18 4.70
CA LEU A 82 0.58 20.51 5.87
C LEU A 82 1.08 19.10 5.53
N ILE A 83 0.29 18.32 4.77
CA ILE A 83 0.69 16.99 4.33
C ILE A 83 1.94 17.08 3.43
N PHE A 84 1.96 18.04 2.49
CA PHE A 84 3.11 18.29 1.63
C PHE A 84 4.37 18.63 2.43
N LYS A 85 4.28 19.47 3.47
CA LYS A 85 5.38 19.75 4.41
C LYS A 85 5.96 18.44 4.97
N LEU A 86 5.10 17.55 5.49
CA LEU A 86 5.53 16.28 6.07
C LEU A 86 6.14 15.31 5.05
N GLN A 87 5.79 15.43 3.77
CA GLN A 87 6.35 14.58 2.71
C GLN A 87 7.67 15.11 2.13
N PHE A 88 7.91 16.43 2.15
CA PHE A 88 8.98 17.04 1.35
C PHE A 88 9.97 17.89 2.11
N ASP A 89 9.68 18.34 3.34
CA ASP A 89 10.59 19.21 4.06
C ASP A 89 11.88 18.47 4.44
N THR A 90 13.01 19.09 4.07
CA THR A 90 14.36 18.55 4.27
C THR A 90 15.08 19.16 5.48
N VAL A 91 14.46 20.09 6.20
CA VAL A 91 15.03 20.69 7.40
C VAL A 91 15.07 19.64 8.51
N PHE A 92 16.24 19.46 9.10
CA PHE A 92 16.44 18.53 10.20
C PHE A 92 15.76 19.04 11.48
N ILE A 93 15.04 18.15 12.13
CA ILE A 93 14.45 18.39 13.45
C ILE A 93 15.50 18.05 14.52
N PRO A 94 15.75 18.90 15.53
CA PRO A 94 16.70 18.59 16.60
C PRO A 94 16.38 17.26 17.29
N GLY A 95 17.30 16.31 17.24
CA GLY A 95 17.15 14.98 17.84
C GLY A 95 16.40 13.96 16.96
N ASP A 96 16.08 14.31 15.71
CA ASP A 96 15.36 13.47 14.75
C ASP A 96 15.94 13.66 13.34
N SER A 97 15.30 13.03 12.33
CA SER A 97 15.57 13.25 10.91
C SER A 97 14.75 14.41 10.36
N SER A 98 14.92 14.76 9.08
CA SER A 98 13.95 15.62 8.39
C SER A 98 12.66 14.84 8.10
N TYR A 99 11.53 15.56 7.94
CA TYR A 99 10.25 14.93 7.62
C TYR A 99 10.33 14.09 6.36
N LYS A 100 11.00 14.58 5.30
CA LYS A 100 11.18 13.83 4.06
C LYS A 100 11.88 12.49 4.31
N ILE A 101 12.94 12.43 5.10
CA ILE A 101 13.65 11.19 5.42
C ILE A 101 12.72 10.24 6.17
N ALA A 102 12.05 10.73 7.22
CA ALA A 102 11.13 9.92 8.02
C ALA A 102 9.96 9.37 7.17
N TYR A 103 9.39 10.21 6.29
CA TYR A 103 8.30 9.81 5.39
C TYR A 103 8.73 8.67 4.44
N PHE A 104 9.85 8.82 3.73
CA PHE A 104 10.30 7.78 2.80
C PHE A 104 10.72 6.49 3.52
N HIS A 105 11.31 6.60 4.71
CA HIS A 105 11.56 5.46 5.58
C HIS A 105 10.25 4.76 5.97
N ARG A 106 9.23 5.52 6.38
CA ARG A 106 7.91 5.00 6.77
C ARG A 106 7.27 4.22 5.63
N ILE A 107 7.24 4.76 4.40
CA ILE A 107 6.69 4.07 3.24
C ILE A 107 7.44 2.76 2.95
N TYR A 108 8.77 2.80 2.97
CA TYR A 108 9.60 1.60 2.78
C TYR A 108 9.26 0.51 3.80
N GLU A 109 9.20 0.86 5.10
CA GLU A 109 8.85 -0.09 6.15
C GLU A 109 7.42 -0.64 6.00
N MET A 110 6.44 0.20 5.63
CA MET A 110 5.06 -0.24 5.40
C MET A 110 4.96 -1.26 4.26
N VAL A 111 5.66 -1.04 3.14
CA VAL A 111 5.70 -1.99 2.02
C VAL A 111 6.41 -3.28 2.41
N LYS A 112 7.50 -3.20 3.19
CA LYS A 112 8.19 -4.37 3.76
C LYS A 112 7.27 -5.19 4.67
N VAL A 113 6.58 -4.55 5.59
CA VAL A 113 5.64 -5.24 6.50
C VAL A 113 4.58 -5.98 5.68
N ARG A 114 4.04 -5.33 4.66
CA ARG A 114 2.99 -5.91 3.82
C ARG A 114 3.46 -7.13 3.01
N LEU A 115 4.64 -7.05 2.39
CA LEU A 115 5.07 -8.02 1.38
C LEU A 115 6.10 -9.03 1.89
N ILE A 116 6.96 -8.64 2.81
CA ILE A 116 8.04 -9.49 3.35
C ILE A 116 8.06 -9.51 4.88
N GLU A 117 6.88 -9.40 5.51
CA GLU A 117 6.68 -9.55 6.96
C GLU A 117 7.57 -8.65 7.83
N GLY A 118 7.98 -7.49 7.31
CA GLY A 118 8.80 -6.53 8.04
C GLY A 118 10.20 -7.01 8.39
N VAL A 119 10.76 -7.93 7.61
CA VAL A 119 12.12 -8.43 7.82
C VAL A 119 13.14 -7.30 7.97
N SER A 120 14.03 -7.37 8.96
CA SER A 120 14.98 -6.31 9.24
C SER A 120 16.05 -6.15 8.13
N ASN A 121 16.46 -4.91 7.87
CA ASN A 121 17.54 -4.62 6.92
C ASN A 121 18.86 -5.33 7.30
N SER A 122 19.14 -5.51 8.61
CA SER A 122 20.29 -6.26 9.08
C SER A 122 20.25 -7.75 8.70
N HIS A 123 19.06 -8.36 8.78
CA HIS A 123 18.87 -9.74 8.33
C HIS A 123 19.07 -9.85 6.81
N ILE A 124 18.45 -8.95 6.02
CA ILE A 124 18.60 -8.92 4.56
C ILE A 124 20.07 -8.78 4.19
N GLN A 125 20.82 -7.87 4.86
CA GLN A 125 22.24 -7.65 4.62
C GLN A 125 23.06 -8.93 4.91
N THR A 126 22.74 -9.64 5.97
CA THR A 126 23.42 -10.89 6.34
C THR A 126 23.22 -11.97 5.28
N VAL A 127 21.98 -12.18 4.83
CA VAL A 127 21.67 -13.15 3.78
C VAL A 127 22.28 -12.74 2.43
N MET A 128 22.24 -11.45 2.10
CA MET A 128 22.86 -10.88 0.90
C MET A 128 24.36 -11.16 0.86
N ASN A 129 25.07 -10.89 1.96
CA ASN A 129 26.51 -11.17 2.05
C ASN A 129 26.82 -12.68 1.95
N THR A 130 25.95 -13.52 2.50
CA THR A 130 26.06 -14.98 2.35
C THR A 130 25.94 -15.41 0.90
N ARG A 131 25.03 -14.82 0.12
CA ARG A 131 24.88 -15.10 -1.32
C ARG A 131 26.09 -14.63 -2.11
N TYR A 132 26.64 -13.47 -1.80
CA TYR A 132 27.88 -12.99 -2.42
C TYR A 132 29.07 -13.91 -2.16
N ASN A 133 29.26 -14.36 -0.90
CA ASN A 133 30.32 -15.29 -0.56
C ASN A 133 30.19 -16.64 -1.29
N ARG A 134 28.96 -17.15 -1.42
CA ARG A 134 28.69 -18.36 -2.21
C ARG A 134 29.02 -18.13 -3.68
N TYR A 135 28.61 -17.01 -4.26
CA TYR A 135 28.97 -16.63 -5.64
C TYR A 135 30.49 -16.68 -5.85
N VAL A 136 31.28 -16.08 -4.94
CA VAL A 136 32.75 -16.07 -5.04
C VAL A 136 33.31 -17.50 -4.97
N ASN A 137 32.86 -18.30 -3.99
CA ASN A 137 33.33 -19.68 -3.81
C ASN A 137 32.98 -20.57 -5.01
N ASP A 138 31.76 -20.50 -5.51
CA ASP A 138 31.30 -21.25 -6.66
C ASP A 138 32.04 -20.86 -7.95
N SER A 139 32.33 -19.54 -8.12
CA SER A 139 33.13 -19.04 -9.24
C SER A 139 34.56 -19.57 -9.19
N LEU A 140 35.20 -19.54 -8.03
CA LEU A 140 36.56 -20.08 -7.86
C LEU A 140 36.61 -21.61 -8.01
N GLY A 141 35.53 -22.29 -7.62
CA GLY A 141 35.36 -23.74 -7.78
C GLY A 141 34.96 -24.19 -9.18
N GLY A 142 34.73 -23.27 -10.13
CA GLY A 142 34.31 -23.55 -11.50
C GLY A 142 32.83 -23.92 -11.66
N ASN A 143 32.02 -23.77 -10.61
CA ASN A 143 30.57 -24.02 -10.68
C ASN A 143 29.83 -22.75 -11.14
N LEU A 144 29.92 -22.44 -12.44
CA LEU A 144 29.43 -21.17 -13.01
C LEU A 144 27.91 -21.02 -12.94
N ILE A 145 27.14 -22.12 -12.98
CA ILE A 145 25.68 -22.08 -12.89
C ILE A 145 25.27 -21.61 -11.48
N SER A 146 25.75 -22.28 -10.44
CA SER A 146 25.47 -21.92 -9.05
C SER A 146 26.00 -20.51 -8.71
N ALA A 147 27.17 -20.16 -9.25
CA ALA A 147 27.72 -18.82 -9.11
C ALA A 147 26.75 -17.75 -9.67
N HIS A 148 26.24 -17.96 -10.89
CA HIS A 148 25.28 -17.04 -11.50
C HIS A 148 23.99 -16.92 -10.67
N GLU A 149 23.41 -18.04 -10.22
CA GLU A 149 22.21 -18.03 -9.39
C GLU A 149 22.42 -17.26 -8.07
N ASN A 150 23.55 -17.49 -7.38
CA ASN A 150 23.87 -16.78 -6.15
C ASN A 150 24.11 -15.28 -6.38
N LEU A 151 24.70 -14.89 -7.50
CA LEU A 151 24.88 -13.50 -7.90
C LEU A 151 23.53 -12.81 -8.15
N MET A 152 22.61 -13.48 -8.88
CA MET A 152 21.27 -12.94 -9.12
C MET A 152 20.48 -12.74 -7.81
N LYS A 153 20.54 -13.72 -6.90
CA LYS A 153 19.93 -13.61 -5.58
C LYS A 153 20.54 -12.46 -4.75
N TYR A 154 21.86 -12.25 -4.84
CA TYR A 154 22.53 -11.11 -4.22
C TYR A 154 21.98 -9.78 -4.75
N TYR A 155 21.83 -9.61 -6.06
CA TYR A 155 21.30 -8.36 -6.63
C TYR A 155 19.84 -8.13 -6.24
N ARG A 156 19.00 -9.16 -6.18
CA ARG A 156 17.61 -9.03 -5.72
C ARG A 156 17.53 -8.56 -4.26
N PHE A 157 18.39 -9.04 -3.37
CA PHE A 157 18.49 -8.51 -2.01
C PHE A 157 18.97 -7.06 -1.97
N LYS A 158 19.98 -6.74 -2.80
CA LYS A 158 20.50 -5.38 -2.92
C LYS A 158 19.41 -4.41 -3.38
N ASP A 159 18.56 -4.82 -4.32
CA ASP A 159 17.43 -4.03 -4.79
C ASP A 159 16.43 -3.74 -3.66
N VAL A 160 16.13 -4.71 -2.80
CA VAL A 160 15.26 -4.51 -1.62
C VAL A 160 15.86 -3.45 -0.70
N ILE A 161 17.11 -3.60 -0.27
CA ILE A 161 17.76 -2.66 0.68
C ILE A 161 17.89 -1.26 0.07
N SER A 162 18.24 -1.16 -1.21
CA SER A 162 18.42 0.12 -1.89
C SER A 162 17.10 0.82 -2.23
N SER A 163 15.95 0.15 -2.07
CA SER A 163 14.65 0.71 -2.46
C SER A 163 14.29 1.97 -1.67
N GLU A 164 14.63 2.05 -0.39
CA GLU A 164 14.40 3.24 0.43
C GLU A 164 15.11 4.46 -0.16
N SER A 165 16.44 4.38 -0.33
CA SER A 165 17.22 5.48 -0.89
C SER A 165 16.88 5.77 -2.35
N ALA A 166 16.57 4.75 -3.16
CA ALA A 166 16.19 4.92 -4.55
C ALA A 166 14.83 5.64 -4.67
N TYR A 167 13.87 5.32 -3.81
CA TYR A 167 12.55 5.99 -3.77
C TYR A 167 12.67 7.43 -3.26
N TYR A 168 13.44 7.66 -2.19
CA TYR A 168 13.76 9.00 -1.68
C TYR A 168 14.35 9.92 -2.76
N ASN A 169 15.23 9.40 -3.61
CA ASN A 169 15.89 10.14 -4.69
C ASN A 169 15.08 10.18 -6.00
N GLY A 170 13.86 9.62 -6.03
CA GLY A 170 13.02 9.58 -7.22
C GLY A 170 13.55 8.69 -8.36
N LEU A 171 14.48 7.78 -8.05
CA LEU A 171 15.04 6.81 -9.02
C LEU A 171 14.08 5.66 -9.31
N ILE A 172 13.20 5.37 -8.37
CA ILE A 172 12.11 4.41 -8.51
C ILE A 172 10.79 5.04 -8.03
N ASN A 173 9.67 4.49 -8.46
CA ASN A 173 8.35 4.83 -7.96
C ASN A 173 7.80 3.71 -7.05
N ILE A 174 6.58 3.89 -6.54
CA ILE A 174 5.93 2.92 -5.64
C ILE A 174 5.72 1.56 -6.31
N LYS A 175 5.45 1.51 -7.62
CA LYS A 175 5.30 0.27 -8.39
C LYS A 175 6.60 -0.54 -8.39
N GLU A 176 7.71 0.11 -8.71
CA GLU A 176 9.02 -0.55 -8.72
C GLU A 176 9.43 -1.02 -7.33
N MET A 177 9.09 -0.27 -6.27
CA MET A 177 9.31 -0.73 -4.90
C MET A 177 8.54 -2.03 -4.61
N HIS A 178 7.25 -2.11 -4.97
CA HIS A 178 6.46 -3.35 -4.81
C HIS A 178 7.04 -4.49 -5.63
N ARG A 179 7.44 -4.23 -6.88
CA ARG A 179 8.10 -5.22 -7.74
C ARG A 179 9.33 -5.83 -7.07
N ARG A 180 10.21 -5.00 -6.49
CA ARG A 180 11.41 -5.46 -5.79
C ARG A 180 11.08 -6.26 -4.54
N MET A 181 10.00 -5.89 -3.82
CA MET A 181 9.59 -6.60 -2.61
C MET A 181 9.01 -7.99 -2.89
N ILE A 182 8.45 -8.25 -4.07
CA ILE A 182 7.97 -9.59 -4.45
C ILE A 182 8.98 -10.37 -5.30
N ASN A 183 9.98 -9.70 -5.91
CA ASN A 183 11.02 -10.33 -6.73
C ASN A 183 12.31 -10.59 -5.93
N ASN A 184 12.19 -11.25 -4.79
CA ASN A 184 13.37 -11.56 -3.98
C ASN A 184 13.20 -12.88 -3.20
N PRO A 185 14.32 -13.51 -2.78
CA PRO A 185 14.27 -14.80 -2.11
C PRO A 185 13.57 -14.82 -0.74
N ILE A 186 13.31 -13.67 -0.09
CA ILE A 186 12.54 -13.64 1.16
C ILE A 186 11.08 -13.88 0.85
N TYR A 187 10.53 -13.17 -0.14
CA TYR A 187 9.14 -13.39 -0.58
C TYR A 187 8.93 -14.82 -1.06
N ASP A 188 9.94 -15.39 -1.76
CA ASP A 188 9.92 -16.79 -2.18
C ASP A 188 9.87 -17.76 -0.99
N ASN A 189 10.68 -17.50 0.05
CA ASN A 189 10.72 -18.35 1.24
C ASN A 189 9.42 -18.26 2.07
N ILE A 190 8.80 -17.07 2.15
CA ILE A 190 7.51 -16.88 2.82
C ILE A 190 6.44 -17.71 2.12
N ASN A 191 6.43 -17.71 0.80
CA ASN A 191 5.43 -18.40 0.00
C ASN A 191 5.76 -19.88 -0.29
N MET A 192 6.98 -20.32 0.03
CA MET A 192 7.47 -21.70 -0.02
C MET A 192 7.46 -22.39 -1.40
N ASN A 193 6.48 -22.16 -2.26
CA ASN A 193 6.33 -22.79 -3.57
C ASN A 193 5.55 -21.91 -4.54
N THR A 194 5.56 -22.26 -5.81
CA THR A 194 4.91 -21.51 -6.89
C THR A 194 3.39 -21.41 -6.73
N PHE A 195 2.74 -22.44 -6.17
CA PHE A 195 1.30 -22.39 -5.89
C PHE A 195 0.96 -21.23 -4.95
N ASN A 196 1.65 -21.16 -3.81
CA ASN A 196 1.44 -20.10 -2.83
C ASN A 196 1.92 -18.75 -3.36
N PHE A 197 3.04 -18.71 -4.08
CA PHE A 197 3.58 -17.50 -4.68
C PHE A 197 2.58 -16.81 -5.62
N VAL A 198 1.95 -17.57 -6.52
CA VAL A 198 0.95 -17.01 -7.45
C VAL A 198 -0.25 -16.47 -6.68
N ASN A 199 -0.82 -17.24 -5.76
CA ASN A 199 -1.96 -16.80 -4.95
C ASN A 199 -1.62 -15.56 -4.12
N ALA A 200 -0.47 -15.55 -3.45
CA ALA A 200 -0.01 -14.42 -2.65
C ALA A 200 0.25 -13.17 -3.49
N ALA A 201 0.81 -13.32 -4.70
CA ALA A 201 1.04 -12.17 -5.59
C ALA A 201 -0.28 -11.50 -6.02
N PHE A 202 -1.30 -12.29 -6.38
CA PHE A 202 -2.63 -11.75 -6.69
C PHE A 202 -3.29 -11.10 -5.48
N ASP A 203 -3.30 -11.77 -4.33
CA ASP A 203 -3.90 -11.26 -3.09
C ASP A 203 -3.20 -9.97 -2.61
N ASN A 204 -1.87 -10.00 -2.56
CA ASN A 204 -1.08 -8.86 -2.09
C ASN A 204 -1.11 -7.65 -3.03
N LEU A 205 -1.19 -7.85 -4.34
CA LEU A 205 -1.08 -6.76 -5.29
C LEU A 205 -2.42 -6.33 -5.90
N LEU A 206 -3.34 -7.29 -6.11
CA LEU A 206 -4.62 -7.06 -6.78
C LEU A 206 -5.83 -7.17 -5.84
N PHE A 207 -5.62 -7.52 -4.56
CA PHE A 207 -6.67 -7.74 -3.55
C PHE A 207 -7.76 -8.75 -3.98
N ARG A 208 -7.36 -9.75 -4.75
CA ARG A 208 -8.20 -10.88 -5.14
C ARG A 208 -7.36 -12.13 -5.39
N PHE A 209 -7.98 -13.28 -5.34
CA PHE A 209 -7.37 -14.50 -5.83
C PHE A 209 -7.41 -14.57 -7.37
N PRO A 210 -6.47 -15.30 -8.00
CA PRO A 210 -6.53 -15.55 -9.43
C PRO A 210 -7.73 -16.42 -9.79
N THR A 211 -8.31 -16.19 -10.97
CA THR A 211 -9.21 -17.18 -11.59
C THR A 211 -8.45 -18.46 -11.90
N GLN A 212 -9.16 -19.58 -12.13
CA GLN A 212 -8.49 -20.85 -12.47
C GLN A 212 -7.59 -20.73 -13.73
N TYR A 213 -8.02 -19.94 -14.71
CA TYR A 213 -7.25 -19.67 -15.93
C TYR A 213 -5.97 -18.87 -15.62
N GLU A 214 -6.09 -17.78 -14.88
CA GLU A 214 -4.95 -16.94 -14.47
C GLU A 214 -3.96 -17.75 -13.64
N PHE A 215 -4.47 -18.55 -12.69
CA PHE A 215 -3.63 -19.41 -11.85
C PHE A 215 -2.86 -20.43 -12.68
N ASN A 216 -3.54 -21.21 -13.54
CA ASN A 216 -2.90 -22.24 -14.33
C ASN A 216 -1.82 -21.68 -15.26
N ASN A 217 -2.11 -20.56 -15.93
CA ASN A 217 -1.15 -19.93 -16.82
C ASN A 217 0.04 -19.31 -16.07
N SER A 218 -0.21 -18.65 -14.93
CA SER A 218 0.86 -18.10 -14.09
C SER A 218 1.76 -19.20 -13.54
N TYR A 219 1.15 -20.28 -13.04
CA TYR A 219 1.87 -21.43 -12.50
C TYR A 219 2.77 -22.07 -13.58
N ALA A 220 2.20 -22.37 -14.75
CA ALA A 220 2.93 -22.98 -15.86
C ALA A 220 4.01 -22.03 -16.43
N MET A 221 3.75 -20.72 -16.52
CA MET A 221 4.77 -19.73 -16.91
C MET A 221 5.99 -19.78 -16.00
N ILE A 222 5.79 -19.96 -14.68
CA ILE A 222 6.87 -19.98 -13.68
C ILE A 222 7.57 -21.34 -13.64
N GLU A 223 6.84 -22.46 -13.68
CA GLU A 223 7.40 -23.81 -13.51
C GLU A 223 7.95 -24.38 -14.82
N ASP A 224 7.23 -24.20 -15.93
CA ASP A 224 7.60 -24.79 -17.21
C ASP A 224 8.55 -23.89 -18.00
N GLU A 225 8.71 -22.62 -17.62
CA GLU A 225 9.51 -21.60 -18.33
C GLU A 225 9.14 -21.51 -19.82
N GLN A 226 7.84 -21.59 -20.13
CA GLN A 226 7.29 -21.55 -21.48
C GLN A 226 6.37 -20.33 -21.67
N PRO A 227 6.10 -19.90 -22.92
CA PRO A 227 5.21 -18.78 -23.19
C PRO A 227 3.76 -19.07 -22.76
N TYR A 228 3.27 -18.33 -21.76
CA TYR A 228 1.88 -18.30 -21.35
C TYR A 228 1.36 -16.88 -21.28
N SER A 229 0.04 -16.72 -21.40
CA SER A 229 -0.61 -15.39 -21.29
C SER A 229 -1.42 -15.31 -20.01
N VAL A 230 -1.22 -14.21 -19.26
CA VAL A 230 -1.97 -13.88 -18.04
C VAL A 230 -2.21 -12.37 -18.00
N LEU A 231 -3.39 -11.95 -17.52
CA LEU A 231 -3.74 -10.53 -17.38
C LEU A 231 -3.54 -9.70 -18.69
N GLY A 232 -3.77 -10.34 -19.84
CA GLY A 232 -3.67 -9.69 -21.15
C GLY A 232 -2.25 -9.53 -21.70
N SER A 233 -1.22 -10.08 -21.05
CA SER A 233 0.18 -10.04 -21.49
C SER A 233 0.81 -11.43 -21.47
N SER A 234 1.87 -11.65 -22.25
CA SER A 234 2.57 -12.93 -22.32
C SER A 234 3.96 -12.84 -21.72
N GLY A 235 4.41 -13.92 -21.09
CA GLY A 235 5.73 -14.06 -20.51
C GLY A 235 6.16 -15.53 -20.48
N THR A 236 7.40 -15.79 -20.08
CA THR A 236 8.03 -17.12 -20.15
C THR A 236 8.60 -17.61 -18.82
N ASN A 237 8.64 -16.77 -17.80
CA ASN A 237 9.28 -17.09 -16.54
C ASN A 237 8.69 -16.26 -15.38
N LYS A 238 9.21 -16.48 -14.19
CA LYS A 238 8.78 -15.78 -12.95
C LYS A 238 8.96 -14.27 -13.03
N GLU A 239 10.05 -13.79 -13.61
CA GLU A 239 10.31 -12.35 -13.71
C GLU A 239 9.32 -11.67 -14.65
N ASP A 240 8.98 -12.34 -15.77
CA ASP A 240 7.93 -11.86 -16.66
C ASP A 240 6.58 -11.81 -15.96
N PHE A 241 6.21 -12.86 -15.20
CA PHE A 241 4.98 -12.86 -14.41
C PHE A 241 4.92 -11.66 -13.45
N ILE A 242 5.99 -11.40 -12.70
CA ILE A 242 6.08 -10.27 -11.78
C ILE A 242 5.94 -8.94 -12.53
N ASN A 243 6.60 -8.80 -13.68
CA ASN A 243 6.48 -7.61 -14.51
C ASN A 243 5.06 -7.44 -15.06
N ILE A 244 4.42 -8.52 -15.49
CA ILE A 244 3.03 -8.49 -15.98
C ILE A 244 2.09 -8.00 -14.88
N ILE A 245 2.08 -8.64 -13.72
CA ILE A 245 1.14 -8.30 -12.65
C ILE A 245 1.31 -6.85 -12.15
N CYS A 246 2.56 -6.36 -12.02
CA CYS A 246 2.85 -5.00 -11.58
C CYS A 246 2.51 -3.93 -12.64
N ASN A 247 2.33 -4.31 -13.92
CA ASN A 247 1.97 -3.36 -14.99
C ASN A 247 0.48 -3.37 -15.34
N THR A 248 -0.35 -4.14 -14.64
CA THR A 248 -1.80 -4.15 -14.88
C THR A 248 -2.47 -2.92 -14.31
N ARG A 249 -3.63 -2.55 -14.88
CA ARG A 249 -4.51 -1.53 -14.29
C ARG A 249 -4.95 -1.94 -12.87
N GLU A 250 -5.24 -3.21 -12.64
CA GLU A 250 -5.63 -3.76 -11.34
C GLU A 250 -4.57 -3.56 -10.26
N PHE A 251 -3.28 -3.55 -10.61
CA PHE A 251 -2.22 -3.23 -9.65
C PHE A 251 -2.37 -1.81 -9.07
N TYR A 252 -2.65 -0.83 -9.91
CA TYR A 252 -2.86 0.56 -9.45
C TYR A 252 -4.15 0.69 -8.63
N GLU A 253 -5.21 0.01 -9.02
CA GLU A 253 -6.43 -0.12 -8.22
C GLU A 253 -6.13 -0.77 -6.86
N GLY A 254 -5.28 -1.79 -6.82
CA GLY A 254 -4.79 -2.43 -5.60
C GLY A 254 -4.01 -1.47 -4.67
N ILE A 255 -3.18 -0.57 -5.22
CA ILE A 255 -2.50 0.45 -4.42
C ILE A 255 -3.50 1.46 -3.83
N ILE A 256 -4.52 1.87 -4.60
CA ILE A 256 -5.61 2.72 -4.08
C ILE A 256 -6.34 1.99 -2.95
N HIS A 257 -6.67 0.72 -3.15
CA HIS A 257 -7.31 -0.13 -2.15
C HIS A 257 -6.49 -0.20 -0.85
N TRP A 258 -5.20 -0.48 -0.98
CA TRP A 258 -4.27 -0.49 0.17
C TRP A 258 -4.24 0.86 0.90
N THR A 259 -4.22 1.96 0.16
CA THR A 259 -4.23 3.31 0.74
C THR A 259 -5.48 3.55 1.59
N TYR A 260 -6.65 3.20 1.06
CA TYR A 260 -7.92 3.34 1.79
C TYR A 260 -8.00 2.44 3.02
N LEU A 261 -7.60 1.18 2.90
CA LEU A 261 -7.55 0.27 4.06
C LEU A 261 -6.62 0.77 5.15
N THR A 262 -5.46 1.31 4.76
CA THR A 262 -4.45 1.81 5.71
C THR A 262 -4.89 3.10 6.39
N LEU A 263 -5.45 4.05 5.61
CA LEU A 263 -5.75 5.39 6.10
C LEU A 263 -7.17 5.55 6.62
N LEU A 264 -8.14 4.83 6.07
CA LEU A 264 -9.57 4.98 6.37
C LEU A 264 -10.22 3.71 6.95
N ALA A 265 -9.46 2.61 7.05
CA ALA A 265 -9.94 1.29 7.50
C ALA A 265 -11.18 0.79 6.74
N ARG A 266 -11.34 1.18 5.48
CA ARG A 266 -12.40 0.71 4.58
C ARG A 266 -11.90 0.54 3.15
N VAL A 267 -12.65 -0.16 2.33
CA VAL A 267 -12.41 -0.22 0.87
C VAL A 267 -12.92 1.05 0.19
N PRO A 268 -12.25 1.52 -0.89
CA PRO A 268 -12.77 2.60 -1.72
C PRO A 268 -14.04 2.15 -2.45
N THR A 269 -14.93 3.08 -2.73
CA THR A 269 -16.03 2.88 -3.66
C THR A 269 -15.51 2.87 -5.10
N THR A 270 -16.29 2.34 -6.04
CA THR A 270 -15.95 2.37 -7.47
C THR A 270 -15.71 3.80 -7.97
N THR A 271 -16.52 4.76 -7.53
CA THR A 271 -16.38 6.18 -7.91
C THR A 271 -15.07 6.78 -7.39
N GLU A 272 -14.69 6.47 -6.15
CA GLU A 272 -13.40 6.92 -5.58
C GLU A 272 -12.21 6.30 -6.32
N THR A 273 -12.30 5.00 -6.61
CA THR A 273 -11.25 4.32 -7.39
C THR A 273 -11.12 4.92 -8.78
N ASP A 274 -12.21 5.10 -9.51
CA ASP A 274 -12.19 5.69 -10.86
C ASP A 274 -11.64 7.12 -10.85
N PHE A 275 -12.04 7.94 -9.88
CA PHE A 275 -11.53 9.30 -9.74
C PHE A 275 -10.01 9.32 -9.54
N LEU A 276 -9.49 8.51 -8.63
CA LEU A 276 -8.06 8.46 -8.32
C LEU A 276 -7.24 7.82 -9.44
N MET A 277 -7.80 6.83 -10.13
CA MET A 277 -7.16 6.17 -11.26
C MET A 277 -6.86 7.11 -12.44
N ASN A 278 -7.66 8.16 -12.64
CA ASN A 278 -7.46 9.11 -13.75
C ASN A 278 -6.07 9.78 -13.71
N ASP A 279 -5.55 10.03 -12.53
CA ASP A 279 -4.23 10.63 -12.34
C ASP A 279 -3.17 9.57 -11.98
N PHE A 280 -3.47 8.73 -11.00
CA PHE A 280 -2.49 7.81 -10.42
C PHE A 280 -1.99 6.75 -11.41
N TYR A 281 -2.85 6.26 -12.31
CA TYR A 281 -2.44 5.28 -13.34
C TYR A 281 -1.39 5.85 -14.30
N ILE A 282 -1.44 7.17 -14.58
CA ILE A 282 -0.51 7.84 -15.47
C ILE A 282 0.74 8.31 -14.74
N SER A 283 0.58 8.93 -13.57
CA SER A 283 1.67 9.57 -12.81
C SER A 283 2.46 8.60 -11.95
N CYS A 284 1.82 7.55 -11.45
CA CYS A 284 2.33 6.68 -10.39
C CYS A 284 2.80 7.46 -9.14
N ASP A 285 2.22 8.66 -8.90
CA ASP A 285 2.55 9.54 -7.78
C ASP A 285 1.78 9.12 -6.52
N PHE A 286 2.37 8.23 -5.75
CA PHE A 286 1.80 7.74 -4.49
C PHE A 286 1.69 8.83 -3.42
N LEU A 287 2.61 9.79 -3.41
CA LEU A 287 2.59 10.91 -2.46
C LEU A 287 1.33 11.76 -2.67
N LYS A 288 1.02 12.04 -3.93
CA LYS A 288 -0.18 12.78 -4.32
C LYS A 288 -1.45 11.98 -4.00
N LEU A 289 -1.44 10.67 -4.25
CA LEU A 289 -2.55 9.77 -3.89
C LEU A 289 -2.86 9.84 -2.38
N GLN A 290 -1.85 9.77 -1.52
CA GLN A 290 -2.02 9.90 -0.09
C GLN A 290 -2.59 11.27 0.30
N ARG A 291 -2.09 12.37 -0.30
CA ARG A 291 -2.62 13.72 -0.03
C ARG A 291 -4.11 13.82 -0.35
N TYR A 292 -4.56 13.26 -1.46
CA TYR A 292 -5.99 13.25 -1.81
C TYR A 292 -6.86 12.59 -0.74
N VAL A 293 -6.40 11.49 -0.16
CA VAL A 293 -7.15 10.79 0.89
C VAL A 293 -7.07 11.54 2.22
N MET A 294 -5.87 11.97 2.62
CA MET A 294 -5.63 12.56 3.94
C MET A 294 -6.19 13.97 4.12
N GLN A 295 -6.44 14.71 3.02
CA GLN A 295 -7.08 16.03 3.09
C GLN A 295 -8.61 15.98 3.22
N THR A 296 -9.24 14.81 3.14
CA THR A 296 -10.70 14.66 3.26
C THR A 296 -11.20 14.85 4.69
N ASP A 297 -12.47 15.25 4.83
CA ASP A 297 -13.13 15.35 6.13
C ASP A 297 -13.26 13.98 6.81
N GLU A 298 -13.42 12.92 6.01
CA GLU A 298 -13.46 11.55 6.52
C GLU A 298 -12.15 11.14 7.21
N TYR A 299 -11.00 11.43 6.60
CA TYR A 299 -9.73 11.15 7.25
C TYR A 299 -9.49 12.05 8.47
N ALA A 300 -9.88 13.30 8.38
CA ALA A 300 -9.73 14.27 9.47
C ALA A 300 -10.73 14.07 10.63
N HIS A 301 -11.82 13.34 10.40
CA HIS A 301 -12.94 13.19 11.34
C HIS A 301 -13.64 14.53 11.68
N PHE A 302 -13.79 15.40 10.67
CA PHE A 302 -14.49 16.69 10.79
C PHE A 302 -15.97 16.58 10.47
#